data_28d27e93af41c7f62764996d21351f98
#
_entry.id   28d27e93af41c7f62764996d21351f98
#
_cell.length_a   1.000
_cell.length_b   1.000
_cell.length_c   1.000
_cell.angle_alpha   90.00
_cell.angle_beta   90.00
_cell.angle_gamma   90.00
#
_symmetry.space_group_name_H-M   'P 1'
#
loop_
_entity.id
_entity.type
_entity.pdbx_description
1 polymer ?
#
loop_
_entity_poly.entity_id
_entity_poly.type
_entity_poly.pdbx_seq_one_letter_code
_entity_poly.pdbx_strand_id
1 'polypeptide(L)'
;MFIKAENISKVFQDRSLPVTALKAVSVDIEEGSFTVLCGPSGSGKTTLLNLLGCLDRPSGGRVFLRGEEISALSQEKLTRYRLRKIGFVFPDFNLIPTLSAVENVEYVLWLQGISGTERRKRAAAICERFGIGALIHRRPRELSRGQQQRVAVARAIVHKPELVLGDELTSNLDHKTGSELMGFLKELNREEKMTFIYATHDPVMIERAGRVIRMQDGEVVSDEKTRVHA
;
A
#
# COMPACT_ATOMS: atom_id res chain seq x y z
N MET A 1 17.27 8.82 2.04
CA MET A 1 16.09 8.81 1.16
C MET A 1 15.70 7.36 0.88
N PHE A 2 14.44 6.98 1.14
CA PHE A 2 13.98 5.60 0.92
C PHE A 2 13.43 5.39 -0.50
N ILE A 3 12.50 6.26 -0.93
CA ILE A 3 12.02 6.31 -2.31
C ILE A 3 12.33 7.68 -2.87
N LYS A 4 12.80 7.73 -4.12
CA LYS A 4 12.95 8.95 -4.88
C LYS A 4 12.34 8.77 -6.27
N ALA A 5 11.39 9.59 -6.61
CA ALA A 5 10.82 9.68 -7.95
C ALA A 5 11.29 11.00 -8.59
N GLU A 6 11.86 10.93 -9.77
CA GLU A 6 12.41 12.07 -10.50
C GLU A 6 11.67 12.27 -11.82
N ASN A 7 10.89 13.35 -11.91
CA ASN A 7 10.16 13.78 -13.12
C ASN A 7 9.36 12.65 -13.77
N ILE A 8 8.72 11.79 -12.96
CA ILE A 8 7.99 10.64 -13.49
C ILE A 8 6.72 11.10 -14.20
N SER A 9 6.54 10.57 -15.39
CA SER A 9 5.33 10.79 -16.20
C SER A 9 4.71 9.45 -16.54
N LYS A 10 3.38 9.43 -16.67
CA LYS A 10 2.64 8.26 -17.12
C LYS A 10 1.57 8.65 -18.12
N VAL A 11 1.65 8.03 -19.29
CA VAL A 11 0.68 8.17 -20.37
C VAL A 11 0.13 6.78 -20.67
N PHE A 12 -1.18 6.63 -20.55
CA PHE A 12 -1.88 5.42 -20.99
C PHE A 12 -2.30 5.60 -22.45
N GLN A 13 -1.97 4.62 -23.27
CA GLN A 13 -2.45 4.55 -24.67
C GLN A 13 -3.85 3.95 -24.66
N ASP A 14 -4.86 4.77 -24.86
CA ASP A 14 -6.21 4.30 -25.13
C ASP A 14 -6.46 4.30 -26.65
N ARG A 15 -7.42 3.50 -27.10
CA ARG A 15 -7.72 3.33 -28.55
C ARG A 15 -8.12 4.63 -29.26
N SER A 16 -8.55 5.65 -28.53
CA SER A 16 -9.03 6.92 -29.07
C SER A 16 -8.04 8.07 -28.86
N LEU A 17 -7.59 8.33 -27.63
CA LEU A 17 -6.67 9.43 -27.28
C LEU A 17 -5.77 9.02 -26.11
N PRO A 18 -4.49 9.42 -26.13
CA PRO A 18 -3.61 9.18 -25.00
C PRO A 18 -4.06 9.97 -23.76
N VAL A 19 -4.12 9.29 -22.61
CA VAL A 19 -4.47 9.91 -21.32
C VAL A 19 -3.22 10.07 -20.50
N THR A 20 -2.84 11.33 -20.20
CA THR A 20 -1.72 11.65 -19.31
C THR A 20 -2.19 11.60 -17.86
N ALA A 21 -1.80 10.56 -17.14
CA ALA A 21 -2.16 10.37 -15.74
C ALA A 21 -1.18 11.01 -14.75
N LEU A 22 0.09 11.16 -15.12
CA LEU A 22 1.11 11.89 -14.33
C LEU A 22 1.96 12.77 -15.24
N LYS A 23 2.30 13.98 -14.75
CA LYS A 23 3.03 15.01 -15.48
C LYS A 23 4.28 15.42 -14.70
N ALA A 24 5.42 14.82 -15.00
CA ALA A 24 6.74 15.13 -14.42
C ALA A 24 6.75 15.22 -12.88
N VAL A 25 6.06 14.31 -12.20
CA VAL A 25 5.96 14.27 -10.74
C VAL A 25 7.31 13.92 -10.12
N SER A 26 7.76 14.71 -9.15
CA SER A 26 8.94 14.43 -8.33
C SER A 26 8.53 14.39 -6.86
N VAL A 27 8.84 13.26 -6.20
CA VAL A 27 8.60 13.08 -4.77
C VAL A 27 9.72 12.27 -4.14
N ASP A 28 10.06 12.63 -2.92
CA ASP A 28 11.05 11.95 -2.08
C ASP A 28 10.35 11.43 -0.82
N ILE A 29 10.46 10.14 -0.52
CA ILE A 29 9.85 9.50 0.66
C ILE A 29 10.97 9.06 1.62
N GLU A 30 10.85 9.45 2.88
CA GLU A 30 11.78 9.05 3.94
C GLU A 30 11.44 7.64 4.46
N GLU A 31 12.46 6.91 4.89
CA GLU A 31 12.28 5.60 5.51
C GLU A 31 11.47 5.71 6.81
N GLY A 32 10.57 4.77 7.04
CA GLY A 32 9.71 4.77 8.22
C GLY A 32 8.67 5.90 8.25
N SER A 33 8.52 6.69 7.18
CA SER A 33 7.49 7.73 7.10
C SER A 33 6.09 7.14 6.92
N PHE A 34 5.09 7.89 7.39
CA PHE A 34 3.67 7.60 7.19
C PHE A 34 3.07 8.73 6.34
N THR A 35 2.98 8.50 5.04
CA THR A 35 2.63 9.51 4.03
C THR A 35 1.24 9.27 3.45
N VAL A 36 0.45 10.31 3.34
CA VAL A 36 -0.86 10.32 2.67
C VAL A 36 -0.76 11.02 1.33
N LEU A 37 -1.27 10.37 0.28
CA LEU A 37 -1.55 11.00 -1.01
C LEU A 37 -3.03 11.40 -1.03
N CYS A 38 -3.35 12.67 -1.14
CA CYS A 38 -4.73 13.13 -1.22
C CYS A 38 -4.99 13.95 -2.49
N GLY A 39 -6.25 14.07 -2.86
CA GLY A 39 -6.69 14.81 -4.05
C GLY A 39 -7.98 14.21 -4.65
N PRO A 40 -8.61 14.88 -5.60
CA PRO A 40 -9.84 14.42 -6.22
C PRO A 40 -9.67 13.08 -6.97
N SER A 41 -10.78 12.43 -7.31
CA SER A 41 -10.76 11.27 -8.19
C SER A 41 -10.11 11.65 -9.53
N GLY A 42 -9.30 10.75 -10.10
CA GLY A 42 -8.57 11.01 -11.34
C GLY A 42 -7.31 11.88 -11.20
N SER A 43 -6.93 12.34 -10.01
CA SER A 43 -5.71 13.17 -9.83
C SER A 43 -4.38 12.44 -10.00
N GLY A 44 -4.37 11.11 -10.22
CA GLY A 44 -3.17 10.32 -10.45
C GLY A 44 -2.63 9.55 -9.24
N LYS A 45 -3.31 9.59 -8.06
CA LYS A 45 -2.85 8.92 -6.82
C LYS A 45 -2.58 7.43 -7.01
N THR A 46 -3.56 6.68 -7.51
CA THR A 46 -3.43 5.24 -7.79
C THR A 46 -2.31 4.95 -8.79
N THR A 47 -2.17 5.79 -9.82
CA THR A 47 -1.08 5.69 -10.80
C THR A 47 0.27 5.87 -10.12
N LEU A 48 0.41 6.90 -9.28
CA LEU A 48 1.64 7.14 -8.53
C LEU A 48 1.96 5.95 -7.61
N LEU A 49 1.00 5.45 -6.84
CA LEU A 49 1.18 4.25 -6.01
C LEU A 49 1.66 3.05 -6.82
N ASN A 50 1.06 2.81 -8.00
CA ASN A 50 1.43 1.69 -8.87
C ASN A 50 2.87 1.79 -9.39
N LEU A 51 3.33 3.00 -9.72
CA LEU A 51 4.72 3.22 -10.16
C LEU A 51 5.71 3.02 -9.00
N LEU A 52 5.43 3.61 -7.83
CA LEU A 52 6.26 3.46 -6.63
C LEU A 52 6.29 2.01 -6.13
N GLY A 53 5.21 1.28 -6.36
CA GLY A 53 5.05 -0.13 -5.99
C GLY A 53 5.51 -1.14 -7.02
N CYS A 54 6.14 -0.71 -8.10
CA CYS A 54 6.60 -1.62 -9.17
C CYS A 54 5.49 -2.43 -9.85
N LEU A 55 4.23 -2.00 -9.76
CA LEU A 55 3.11 -2.63 -10.48
C LEU A 55 3.05 -2.18 -11.94
N ASP A 56 3.51 -0.97 -12.20
CA ASP A 56 3.58 -0.39 -13.55
C ASP A 56 4.92 0.33 -13.73
N ARG A 57 5.20 0.78 -14.95
CA ARG A 57 6.40 1.54 -15.30
C ARG A 57 6.05 2.96 -15.71
N PRO A 58 6.87 3.94 -15.35
CA PRO A 58 6.69 5.29 -15.86
C PRO A 58 6.92 5.32 -17.39
N SER A 59 6.23 6.22 -18.07
CA SER A 59 6.48 6.52 -19.49
C SER A 59 7.71 7.42 -19.67
N GLY A 60 8.12 8.13 -18.62
CA GLY A 60 9.32 8.97 -18.55
C GLY A 60 9.70 9.24 -17.10
N GLY A 61 10.93 9.68 -16.86
CA GLY A 61 11.48 9.87 -15.53
C GLY A 61 12.01 8.58 -14.90
N ARG A 62 12.41 8.63 -13.63
CA ARG A 62 13.06 7.53 -12.92
C ARG A 62 12.51 7.35 -11.53
N VAL A 63 12.46 6.11 -11.06
CA VAL A 63 12.08 5.77 -9.67
C VAL A 63 13.21 4.97 -9.03
N PHE A 64 13.63 5.41 -7.85
CA PHE A 64 14.68 4.76 -7.06
C PHE A 64 14.11 4.28 -5.73
N LEU A 65 14.51 3.08 -5.32
CA LEU A 65 14.28 2.53 -3.99
C LEU A 65 15.63 2.26 -3.34
N ARG A 66 15.92 2.91 -2.20
CA ARG A 66 17.23 2.83 -1.52
C ARG A 66 18.42 3.09 -2.45
N GLY A 67 18.27 3.99 -3.41
CA GLY A 67 19.29 4.33 -4.38
C GLY A 67 19.40 3.39 -5.59
N GLU A 68 18.69 2.26 -5.60
CA GLU A 68 18.59 1.39 -6.79
C GLU A 68 17.49 1.88 -7.72
N GLU A 69 17.81 2.10 -9.00
CA GLU A 69 16.82 2.51 -10.00
C GLU A 69 15.90 1.35 -10.36
N ILE A 70 14.70 1.33 -9.74
CA ILE A 70 13.71 0.26 -9.97
C ILE A 70 12.99 0.38 -11.31
N SER A 71 12.88 1.59 -11.87
CA SER A 71 12.24 1.82 -13.19
C SER A 71 12.99 1.14 -14.35
N ALA A 72 14.29 0.91 -14.21
CA ALA A 72 15.14 0.25 -15.21
C ALA A 72 15.21 -1.29 -15.04
N LEU A 73 14.69 -1.85 -13.94
CA LEU A 73 14.80 -3.28 -13.66
C LEU A 73 13.96 -4.14 -14.61
N SER A 74 14.42 -5.38 -14.84
CA SER A 74 13.63 -6.38 -15.58
C SER A 74 12.35 -6.75 -14.82
N GLN A 75 11.34 -7.25 -15.54
CA GLN A 75 10.07 -7.69 -14.93
C GLN A 75 10.26 -8.75 -13.85
N GLU A 76 11.22 -9.64 -14.04
CA GLU A 76 11.56 -10.67 -13.05
C GLU A 76 12.09 -10.05 -11.75
N LYS A 77 13.00 -9.07 -11.83
CA LYS A 77 13.51 -8.35 -10.67
C LYS A 77 12.40 -7.56 -9.97
N LEU A 78 11.55 -6.85 -10.70
CA LEU A 78 10.39 -6.15 -10.13
C LEU A 78 9.43 -7.12 -9.41
N THR A 79 9.22 -8.31 -9.95
CA THR A 79 8.39 -9.34 -9.28
C THR A 79 9.01 -9.78 -7.96
N ARG A 80 10.33 -9.96 -7.91
CA ARG A 80 11.04 -10.28 -6.65
C ARG A 80 10.99 -9.13 -5.65
N TYR A 81 11.06 -7.87 -6.11
CA TYR A 81 10.89 -6.69 -5.28
C TYR A 81 9.50 -6.66 -4.63
N ARG A 82 8.44 -6.78 -5.44
CA ARG A 82 7.06 -6.84 -4.91
C ARG A 82 6.89 -7.94 -3.89
N LEU A 83 7.35 -9.15 -4.22
CA LEU A 83 7.19 -10.31 -3.35
C LEU A 83 7.86 -10.14 -1.98
N ARG A 84 9.02 -9.49 -1.92
CA ARG A 84 9.84 -9.47 -0.70
C ARG A 84 9.78 -8.17 0.07
N LYS A 85 9.57 -7.05 -0.61
CA LYS A 85 9.80 -5.72 -0.05
C LYS A 85 8.55 -4.85 -0.01
N ILE A 86 7.50 -5.21 -0.74
CA ILE A 86 6.32 -4.36 -0.90
C ILE A 86 5.06 -5.11 -0.50
N GLY A 87 4.27 -4.50 0.38
CA GLY A 87 2.93 -4.94 0.71
C GLY A 87 1.90 -4.03 0.01
N PHE A 88 0.89 -4.63 -0.63
CA PHE A 88 -0.20 -3.89 -1.27
C PHE A 88 -1.53 -4.16 -0.60
N VAL A 89 -2.29 -3.09 -0.36
CA VAL A 89 -3.69 -3.15 0.03
C VAL A 89 -4.52 -2.44 -1.04
N PHE A 90 -5.37 -3.20 -1.71
CA PHE A 90 -6.23 -2.72 -2.81
C PHE A 90 -7.62 -2.33 -2.32
N PRO A 91 -8.33 -1.41 -3.01
CA PRO A 91 -9.68 -0.97 -2.63
C PRO A 91 -10.69 -2.12 -2.51
N ASP A 92 -10.61 -3.10 -3.41
CA ASP A 92 -11.51 -4.26 -3.47
C ASP A 92 -10.97 -5.47 -2.68
N PHE A 93 -10.02 -5.23 -1.74
CA PHE A 93 -9.37 -6.25 -0.91
C PHE A 93 -8.57 -7.30 -1.70
N ASN A 94 -9.00 -7.68 -2.89
CA ASN A 94 -8.39 -8.69 -3.77
C ASN A 94 -8.04 -9.99 -3.00
N LEU A 95 -8.93 -10.42 -2.11
CA LEU A 95 -8.81 -11.70 -1.42
C LEU A 95 -9.11 -12.84 -2.39
N ILE A 96 -8.37 -13.94 -2.27
CA ILE A 96 -8.60 -15.16 -3.04
C ILE A 96 -9.85 -15.84 -2.47
N PRO A 97 -10.97 -15.94 -3.23
CA PRO A 97 -12.27 -16.33 -2.68
C PRO A 97 -12.33 -17.77 -2.16
N THR A 98 -11.48 -18.64 -2.71
CA THR A 98 -11.41 -20.07 -2.36
C THR A 98 -10.56 -20.33 -1.12
N LEU A 99 -9.74 -19.38 -0.71
CA LEU A 99 -8.88 -19.48 0.46
C LEU A 99 -9.58 -18.90 1.71
N SER A 100 -9.33 -19.49 2.87
CA SER A 100 -9.73 -18.93 4.17
C SER A 100 -8.95 -17.66 4.49
N ALA A 101 -9.30 -16.96 5.57
CA ALA A 101 -8.61 -15.75 6.01
C ALA A 101 -7.12 -16.00 6.26
N VAL A 102 -6.78 -17.04 7.03
CA VAL A 102 -5.37 -17.36 7.31
C VAL A 102 -4.61 -17.80 6.08
N GLU A 103 -5.23 -18.54 5.17
CA GLU A 103 -4.61 -18.95 3.90
C GLU A 103 -4.36 -17.76 2.97
N ASN A 104 -5.26 -16.78 2.92
CA ASN A 104 -5.03 -15.52 2.23
C ASN A 104 -3.81 -14.78 2.80
N VAL A 105 -3.67 -14.73 4.13
CA VAL A 105 -2.55 -14.06 4.80
C VAL A 105 -1.25 -14.81 4.58
N GLU A 106 -1.22 -16.14 4.73
CA GLU A 106 0.00 -16.92 4.56
C GLU A 106 0.45 -17.08 3.11
N TYR A 107 -0.39 -16.74 2.13
CA TYR A 107 -0.12 -16.94 0.71
C TYR A 107 1.18 -16.27 0.22
N VAL A 108 1.45 -15.05 0.66
CA VAL A 108 2.71 -14.37 0.31
C VAL A 108 3.93 -15.07 0.90
N LEU A 109 3.83 -15.62 2.11
CA LEU A 109 4.90 -16.38 2.75
C LEU A 109 5.15 -17.71 2.04
N TRP A 110 4.08 -18.34 1.51
CA TRP A 110 4.21 -19.53 0.67
C TRP A 110 4.98 -19.23 -0.62
N LEU A 111 4.66 -18.13 -1.29
CA LEU A 111 5.40 -17.68 -2.48
C LEU A 111 6.87 -17.35 -2.19
N GLN A 112 7.19 -16.95 -0.95
CA GLN A 112 8.57 -16.73 -0.50
C GLN A 112 9.32 -18.03 -0.15
N GLY A 113 8.67 -19.18 -0.18
CA GLY A 113 9.26 -20.48 0.15
C GLY A 113 9.33 -20.77 1.66
N ILE A 114 8.60 -20.03 2.50
CA ILE A 114 8.56 -20.26 3.95
C ILE A 114 7.85 -21.60 4.26
N SER A 115 8.38 -22.38 5.20
CA SER A 115 7.82 -23.67 5.59
C SER A 115 6.39 -23.55 6.11
N GLY A 116 5.57 -24.61 5.92
CA GLY A 116 4.15 -24.61 6.30
C GLY A 116 3.89 -24.27 7.76
N THR A 117 4.69 -24.82 8.67
CA THR A 117 4.57 -24.55 10.12
C THR A 117 4.84 -23.09 10.45
N GLU A 118 5.93 -22.54 9.92
CA GLU A 118 6.33 -21.16 10.21
C GLU A 118 5.36 -20.14 9.58
N ARG A 119 4.96 -20.33 8.32
CA ARG A 119 4.00 -19.40 7.69
C ARG A 119 2.65 -19.40 8.39
N ARG A 120 2.13 -20.57 8.80
CA ARG A 120 0.88 -20.68 9.54
C ARG A 120 0.96 -19.96 10.89
N LYS A 121 2.08 -20.15 11.61
CA LYS A 121 2.35 -19.45 12.87
C LYS A 121 2.35 -17.93 12.70
N ARG A 122 3.06 -17.41 11.69
CA ARG A 122 3.11 -15.96 11.41
C ARG A 122 1.75 -15.41 11.01
N ALA A 123 1.04 -16.13 10.12
CA ALA A 123 -0.28 -15.70 9.66
C ALA A 123 -1.30 -15.69 10.79
N ALA A 124 -1.32 -16.70 11.65
CA ALA A 124 -2.20 -16.73 12.82
C ALA A 124 -1.89 -15.57 13.78
N ALA A 125 -0.62 -15.35 14.10
CA ALA A 125 -0.20 -14.27 15.00
C ALA A 125 -0.64 -12.89 14.50
N ILE A 126 -0.49 -12.60 13.21
CA ILE A 126 -0.93 -11.32 12.66
C ILE A 126 -2.46 -11.21 12.62
N CYS A 127 -3.20 -12.29 12.35
CA CYS A 127 -4.65 -12.31 12.42
C CYS A 127 -5.15 -12.01 13.85
N GLU A 128 -4.50 -12.55 14.88
CA GLU A 128 -4.81 -12.23 16.27
C GLU A 128 -4.62 -10.74 16.56
N ARG A 129 -3.47 -10.16 16.15
CA ARG A 129 -3.21 -8.71 16.30
C ARG A 129 -4.27 -7.84 15.62
N PHE A 130 -4.84 -8.28 14.50
CA PHE A 130 -5.91 -7.58 13.79
C PHE A 130 -7.32 -7.88 14.34
N GLY A 131 -7.44 -8.65 15.42
CA GLY A 131 -8.73 -9.00 16.01
C GLY A 131 -9.61 -9.88 15.14
N ILE A 132 -9.00 -10.66 14.24
CA ILE A 132 -9.66 -11.63 13.36
C ILE A 132 -9.24 -13.08 13.63
N GLY A 133 -8.57 -13.35 14.76
CA GLY A 133 -8.08 -14.68 15.13
C GLY A 133 -9.18 -15.73 15.19
N ALA A 134 -10.36 -15.40 15.73
CA ALA A 134 -11.50 -16.31 15.75
C ALA A 134 -12.11 -16.62 14.36
N LEU A 135 -11.71 -15.87 13.32
CA LEU A 135 -12.27 -15.93 11.98
C LEU A 135 -11.30 -16.55 10.94
N ILE A 136 -10.14 -17.04 11.36
CA ILE A 136 -9.04 -17.47 10.48
C ILE A 136 -9.43 -18.58 9.49
N HIS A 137 -10.43 -19.39 9.80
CA HIS A 137 -10.91 -20.47 8.94
C HIS A 137 -12.07 -20.05 8.01
N ARG A 138 -12.61 -18.83 8.18
CA ARG A 138 -13.69 -18.31 7.32
C ARG A 138 -13.15 -17.87 5.98
N ARG A 139 -13.95 -18.05 4.94
CA ARG A 139 -13.68 -17.56 3.58
C ARG A 139 -14.15 -16.11 3.43
N PRO A 140 -13.65 -15.35 2.45
CA PRO A 140 -13.99 -13.94 2.25
C PRO A 140 -15.50 -13.66 2.25
N ARG A 141 -16.32 -14.49 1.59
CA ARG A 141 -17.78 -14.33 1.54
C ARG A 141 -18.49 -14.46 2.90
N GLU A 142 -17.80 -15.03 3.89
CA GLU A 142 -18.32 -15.24 5.24
C GLU A 142 -17.87 -14.15 6.22
N LEU A 143 -17.12 -13.16 5.71
CA LEU A 143 -16.55 -12.05 6.47
C LEU A 143 -17.26 -10.75 6.11
N SER A 144 -17.44 -9.87 7.09
CA SER A 144 -17.87 -8.49 6.83
C SER A 144 -16.79 -7.73 6.02
N ARG A 145 -17.16 -6.61 5.40
CA ARG A 145 -16.20 -5.76 4.66
C ARG A 145 -15.02 -5.33 5.52
N GLY A 146 -15.27 -4.92 6.77
CA GLY A 146 -14.20 -4.56 7.70
C GLY A 146 -13.27 -5.73 8.07
N GLN A 147 -13.83 -6.94 8.20
CA GLN A 147 -13.03 -8.14 8.44
C GLN A 147 -12.20 -8.51 7.20
N GLN A 148 -12.77 -8.41 6.00
CA GLN A 148 -12.03 -8.61 4.74
C GLN A 148 -10.89 -7.61 4.60
N GLN A 149 -11.11 -6.34 4.93
CA GLN A 149 -10.08 -5.31 4.95
C GLN A 149 -8.94 -5.67 5.90
N ARG A 150 -9.25 -6.11 7.13
CA ARG A 150 -8.25 -6.55 8.10
C ARG A 150 -7.44 -7.75 7.58
N VAL A 151 -8.07 -8.70 6.88
CA VAL A 151 -7.36 -9.80 6.21
C VAL A 151 -6.44 -9.29 5.10
N ALA A 152 -6.91 -8.36 4.25
CA ALA A 152 -6.11 -7.80 3.17
C ALA A 152 -4.88 -7.04 3.69
N VAL A 153 -5.05 -6.26 4.76
CA VAL A 153 -3.94 -5.57 5.44
C VAL A 153 -2.98 -6.57 6.08
N ALA A 154 -3.49 -7.57 6.82
CA ALA A 154 -2.67 -8.62 7.43
C ALA A 154 -1.82 -9.35 6.37
N ARG A 155 -2.41 -9.69 5.21
CA ARG A 155 -1.69 -10.26 4.06
C ARG A 155 -0.58 -9.36 3.55
N ALA A 156 -0.84 -8.05 3.47
CA ALA A 156 0.14 -7.09 2.97
C ALA A 156 1.36 -6.92 3.87
N ILE A 157 1.24 -7.20 5.18
CA ILE A 157 2.31 -6.91 6.15
C ILE A 157 2.95 -8.15 6.80
N VAL A 158 2.35 -9.34 6.67
CA VAL A 158 2.81 -10.57 7.36
C VAL A 158 4.27 -10.96 7.04
N HIS A 159 4.76 -10.57 5.87
CA HIS A 159 6.14 -10.81 5.44
C HIS A 159 7.10 -9.68 5.83
N LYS A 160 6.65 -8.70 6.62
CA LYS A 160 7.40 -7.52 7.09
C LYS A 160 8.03 -6.74 5.94
N PRO A 161 7.23 -6.19 5.03
CA PRO A 161 7.74 -5.43 3.89
C PRO A 161 8.40 -4.12 4.35
N GLU A 162 9.31 -3.60 3.54
CA GLU A 162 9.93 -2.29 3.75
C GLU A 162 8.95 -1.14 3.40
N LEU A 163 8.05 -1.38 2.44
CA LEU A 163 7.07 -0.44 1.93
C LEU A 163 5.67 -1.05 1.93
N VAL A 164 4.71 -0.34 2.49
CA VAL A 164 3.29 -0.68 2.40
C VAL A 164 2.57 0.40 1.62
N LEU A 165 1.88 -0.01 0.57
CA LEU A 165 1.08 0.85 -0.29
C LEU A 165 -0.40 0.50 -0.14
N GLY A 166 -1.22 1.51 0.06
CA GLY A 166 -2.66 1.34 0.19
C GLY A 166 -3.42 2.34 -0.66
N ASP A 167 -4.45 1.86 -1.34
CA ASP A 167 -5.38 2.71 -2.07
C ASP A 167 -6.75 2.61 -1.42
N GLU A 168 -7.28 3.75 -0.93
CA GLU A 168 -8.60 3.89 -0.28
C GLU A 168 -8.84 2.89 0.87
N LEU A 169 -7.87 2.75 1.80
CA LEU A 169 -7.87 1.75 2.88
C LEU A 169 -9.12 1.77 3.77
N THR A 170 -9.83 2.89 3.85
CA THR A 170 -10.95 3.08 4.77
C THR A 170 -12.28 3.36 4.07
N SER A 171 -12.31 3.47 2.74
CA SER A 171 -13.50 3.82 1.96
C SER A 171 -14.69 2.87 2.16
N ASN A 172 -14.42 1.61 2.52
CA ASN A 172 -15.43 0.57 2.74
C ASN A 172 -15.71 0.28 4.23
N LEU A 173 -15.20 1.13 5.13
CA LEU A 173 -15.32 0.95 6.58
C LEU A 173 -16.18 2.06 7.19
N ASP A 174 -16.89 1.73 8.26
CA ASP A 174 -17.44 2.76 9.12
C ASP A 174 -16.31 3.54 9.82
N HIS A 175 -16.61 4.74 10.26
CA HIS A 175 -15.63 5.67 10.83
C HIS A 175 -14.85 5.08 12.02
N LYS A 176 -15.51 4.30 12.90
CA LYS A 176 -14.87 3.69 14.06
C LYS A 176 -13.87 2.62 13.63
N THR A 177 -14.29 1.68 12.78
CA THR A 177 -13.45 0.60 12.25
C THR A 177 -12.27 1.15 11.43
N GLY A 178 -12.50 2.19 10.63
CA GLY A 178 -11.44 2.87 9.88
C GLY A 178 -10.40 3.53 10.80
N SER A 179 -10.85 4.22 11.86
CA SER A 179 -9.97 4.85 12.85
C SER A 179 -9.14 3.82 13.64
N GLU A 180 -9.74 2.69 14.04
CA GLU A 180 -9.05 1.59 14.71
C GLU A 180 -7.96 0.99 13.81
N LEU A 181 -8.28 0.73 12.54
CA LEU A 181 -7.33 0.20 11.56
C LEU A 181 -6.14 1.14 11.39
N MET A 182 -6.40 2.45 11.26
CA MET A 182 -5.33 3.44 11.10
C MET A 182 -4.47 3.58 12.35
N GLY A 183 -5.06 3.51 13.54
CA GLY A 183 -4.32 3.47 14.80
C GLY A 183 -3.33 2.31 14.81
N PHE A 184 -3.80 1.14 14.43
CA PHE A 184 -2.99 -0.07 14.33
C PHE A 184 -1.87 0.02 13.29
N LEU A 185 -2.14 0.58 12.10
CA LEU A 185 -1.11 0.78 11.08
C LEU A 185 -0.02 1.76 11.52
N LYS A 186 -0.38 2.80 12.28
CA LYS A 186 0.59 3.73 12.88
C LYS A 186 1.45 3.07 13.95
N GLU A 187 0.86 2.21 14.77
CA GLU A 187 1.60 1.42 15.75
C GLU A 187 2.64 0.54 15.06
N LEU A 188 2.24 -0.20 14.03
CA LEU A 188 3.15 -1.00 13.21
C LEU A 188 4.25 -0.18 12.53
N ASN A 189 3.91 0.99 11.99
CA ASN A 189 4.90 1.91 11.42
C ASN A 189 5.97 2.27 12.44
N ARG A 190 5.56 2.59 13.67
CA ARG A 190 6.47 2.97 14.75
C ARG A 190 7.33 1.78 15.24
N GLU A 191 6.71 0.61 15.43
CA GLU A 191 7.37 -0.59 15.97
C GLU A 191 8.32 -1.24 14.96
N GLU A 192 7.84 -1.45 13.74
CA GLU A 192 8.56 -2.22 12.70
C GLU A 192 9.30 -1.32 11.70
N LYS A 193 9.16 0.00 11.82
CA LYS A 193 9.75 1.03 10.93
C LYS A 193 9.40 0.83 9.46
N MET A 194 8.27 0.21 9.16
CA MET A 194 7.77 0.09 7.80
C MET A 194 7.41 1.47 7.25
N THR A 195 7.74 1.73 5.98
CA THR A 195 7.30 2.96 5.30
C THR A 195 5.89 2.76 4.76
N PHE A 196 4.99 3.70 5.03
CA PHE A 196 3.61 3.67 4.55
C PHE A 196 3.34 4.81 3.59
N ILE A 197 2.73 4.50 2.46
CA ILE A 197 2.15 5.49 1.54
C ILE A 197 0.75 5.01 1.20
N TYR A 198 -0.26 5.82 1.48
CA TYR A 198 -1.61 5.45 1.09
C TYR A 198 -2.40 6.62 0.51
N ALA A 199 -3.21 6.32 -0.49
CA ALA A 199 -4.11 7.27 -1.12
C ALA A 199 -5.44 7.28 -0.39
N THR A 200 -5.97 8.48 -0.12
CA THR A 200 -7.31 8.66 0.43
C THR A 200 -7.84 10.06 0.15
N HIS A 201 -9.15 10.20 0.22
CA HIS A 201 -9.84 11.49 0.24
C HIS A 201 -10.51 11.76 1.61
N ASP A 202 -10.34 10.85 2.59
CA ASP A 202 -10.92 10.97 3.94
C ASP A 202 -10.18 12.05 4.75
N PRO A 203 -10.87 13.14 5.16
CA PRO A 203 -10.27 14.24 5.91
C PRO A 203 -9.63 13.79 7.24
N VAL A 204 -10.27 12.83 7.94
CA VAL A 204 -9.78 12.33 9.24
C VAL A 204 -8.43 11.62 9.07
N MET A 205 -8.25 10.92 7.96
CA MET A 205 -7.00 10.25 7.63
C MET A 205 -5.91 11.24 7.27
N ILE A 206 -6.27 12.30 6.53
CA ILE A 206 -5.37 13.39 6.14
C ILE A 206 -4.85 14.12 7.37
N GLU A 207 -5.73 14.48 8.30
CA GLU A 207 -5.34 15.17 9.55
C GLU A 207 -4.38 14.36 10.43
N ARG A 208 -4.51 13.04 10.39
CA ARG A 208 -3.67 12.14 11.18
C ARG A 208 -2.35 11.77 10.51
N ALA A 209 -2.12 12.17 9.28
CA ALA A 209 -0.89 11.84 8.56
C ALA A 209 0.31 12.62 9.08
N GLY A 210 1.49 11.98 9.10
CA GLY A 210 2.76 12.67 9.37
C GLY A 210 3.26 13.51 8.20
N ARG A 211 2.76 13.21 6.99
CA ARG A 211 3.03 13.93 5.75
C ARG A 211 1.87 13.80 4.80
N VAL A 212 1.51 14.89 4.16
CA VAL A 212 0.42 14.96 3.20
C VAL A 212 0.94 15.51 1.87
N ILE A 213 0.81 14.70 0.82
CA ILE A 213 1.12 15.10 -0.55
C ILE A 213 -0.21 15.26 -1.30
N ARG A 214 -0.50 16.48 -1.76
CA ARG A 214 -1.72 16.77 -2.51
C ARG A 214 -1.46 16.69 -4.00
N MET A 215 -2.34 15.96 -4.67
CA MET A 215 -2.27 15.77 -6.13
C MET A 215 -3.51 16.37 -6.81
N GLN A 216 -3.29 16.99 -7.95
CA GLN A 216 -4.34 17.47 -8.83
C GLN A 216 -3.88 17.34 -10.29
N ASP A 217 -4.76 16.86 -11.16
CA ASP A 217 -4.54 16.77 -12.63
C ASP A 217 -3.20 16.14 -13.04
N GLY A 218 -2.74 15.15 -12.28
CA GLY A 218 -1.48 14.43 -12.52
C GLY A 218 -0.23 15.11 -12.01
N GLU A 219 -0.35 16.14 -11.19
CA GLU A 219 0.74 16.92 -10.63
C GLU A 219 0.70 16.92 -9.10
N VAL A 220 1.83 17.15 -8.44
CA VAL A 220 1.90 17.45 -7.01
C VAL A 220 1.74 18.94 -6.81
N VAL A 221 0.68 19.35 -6.11
CA VAL A 221 0.37 20.76 -5.85
C VAL A 221 0.82 21.25 -4.48
N SER A 222 0.93 20.36 -3.49
CA SER A 222 1.59 20.64 -2.21
C SER A 222 2.17 19.38 -1.57
N ASP A 223 3.16 19.56 -0.72
CA ASP A 223 3.86 18.51 0.05
C ASP A 223 4.16 19.08 1.43
N GLU A 224 3.37 18.67 2.41
CA GLU A 224 3.38 19.23 3.75
C GLU A 224 3.74 18.14 4.77
N LYS A 225 4.77 18.40 5.58
CA LYS A 225 5.06 17.58 6.76
C LYS A 225 4.25 18.14 7.94
N THR A 226 3.34 17.32 8.45
CA THR A 226 2.55 17.67 9.61
C THR A 226 3.41 17.41 10.87
N ARG A 227 3.56 18.41 11.73
CA ARG A 227 4.11 18.17 13.06
C ARG A 227 3.09 17.32 13.82
N VAL A 228 3.30 16.02 13.86
CA VAL A 228 2.51 15.16 14.75
C VAL A 228 2.81 15.62 16.16
N HIS A 229 1.84 16.22 16.83
CA HIS A 229 1.93 16.41 18.26
C HIS A 229 2.03 15.02 18.91
N ALA A 230 3.17 14.76 19.54
CA ALA A 230 3.51 13.55 20.25
C ALA A 230 2.53 13.29 21.41
#